data_a6b4e4661689088d3d93bcd14e4454f6
#
_entry.id   a6b4e4661689088d3d93bcd14e4454f6
#
_cell.length_a   1.000
_cell.length_b   1.000
_cell.length_c   1.000
_cell.angle_alpha   90.00
_cell.angle_beta   90.00
_cell.angle_gamma   90.00
#
_symmetry.space_group_name_H-M   'P 1'
#
loop_
_entity.id
_entity.type
_entity.pdbx_description
1 polymer ?
#
loop_
_entity_poly.entity_id
_entity_poly.type
_entity_poly.pdbx_seq_one_letter_code
_entity_poly.pdbx_strand_id
1 'polypeptide(L)'
;EGKSPANKSLAKRGFTNREEAEAALKAIEGTPFTVQKVTQKKGTEAPPRLFDLTSLQVECNKKFGYGADLTLQLIQQLYENKFTTYPRVDTTYLPDDMYDRCPAILKGIRDYHVGRTQPLTQWLEPLRHAPLRKSKKVFDNAKITDHHAIIPTGVLPQGLTDVQRNV
;
A
#
# COMPACT_ATOMS: atom_id res chain seq x y z
N GLU A 1 -7.83 -14.15 -44.95
CA GLU A 1 -7.96 -12.93 -44.07
C GLU A 1 -9.43 -12.73 -43.73
N GLY A 2 -9.95 -13.54 -42.77
CA GLY A 2 -11.31 -13.41 -42.28
C GLY A 2 -11.34 -12.44 -41.10
N LYS A 3 -11.80 -11.22 -41.27
CA LYS A 3 -12.21 -10.35 -40.17
C LYS A 3 -13.38 -11.03 -39.44
N SER A 4 -13.15 -11.50 -38.24
CA SER A 4 -14.19 -11.95 -37.32
C SER A 4 -15.23 -10.83 -37.19
N PRO A 5 -16.54 -11.05 -37.39
CA PRO A 5 -17.54 -10.01 -37.22
C PRO A 5 -17.45 -9.51 -35.76
N ALA A 6 -17.27 -8.19 -35.61
CA ALA A 6 -17.29 -7.55 -34.32
C ALA A 6 -18.66 -7.80 -33.68
N ASN A 7 -18.72 -8.67 -32.69
CA ASN A 7 -19.96 -9.04 -32.04
C ASN A 7 -20.49 -7.82 -31.27
N LYS A 8 -21.49 -7.13 -31.86
CA LYS A 8 -22.07 -5.89 -31.33
C LYS A 8 -22.77 -6.08 -29.97
N SER A 9 -23.02 -7.34 -29.57
CA SER A 9 -23.69 -7.68 -28.32
C SER A 9 -22.73 -7.76 -27.12
N LEU A 10 -21.41 -7.68 -27.34
CA LEU A 10 -20.44 -7.74 -26.26
C LEU A 10 -20.26 -6.33 -25.64
N ALA A 11 -21.01 -6.05 -24.60
CA ALA A 11 -20.81 -4.85 -23.80
C ALA A 11 -19.47 -4.93 -23.04
N LYS A 12 -18.91 -3.78 -22.60
CA LYS A 12 -17.67 -3.70 -21.80
C LYS A 12 -17.64 -4.63 -20.56
N ARG A 13 -18.77 -5.18 -20.13
CA ARG A 13 -18.94 -6.04 -18.96
C ARG A 13 -19.40 -7.46 -19.27
N GLY A 14 -19.46 -7.84 -20.55
CA GLY A 14 -19.91 -9.18 -20.96
C GLY A 14 -21.08 -9.14 -21.95
N PHE A 15 -21.71 -10.29 -22.17
CA PHE A 15 -22.87 -10.43 -23.04
C PHE A 15 -24.11 -9.77 -22.42
N THR A 16 -24.92 -9.14 -23.26
CA THR A 16 -26.22 -8.55 -22.88
C THR A 16 -27.39 -9.50 -23.14
N ASN A 17 -27.18 -10.54 -23.95
CA ASN A 17 -28.16 -11.55 -24.32
C ASN A 17 -27.67 -12.92 -23.84
N ARG A 18 -28.56 -13.66 -23.15
CA ARG A 18 -28.26 -14.98 -22.59
C ARG A 18 -28.04 -16.03 -23.69
N GLU A 19 -28.84 -16.01 -24.73
CA GLU A 19 -28.73 -16.97 -25.83
C GLU A 19 -27.41 -16.86 -26.56
N GLU A 20 -26.94 -15.61 -26.79
CA GLU A 20 -25.61 -15.35 -27.37
C GLU A 20 -24.48 -15.78 -26.47
N ALA A 21 -24.62 -15.59 -25.15
CA ALA A 21 -23.62 -16.05 -24.18
C ALA A 21 -23.52 -17.59 -24.15
N GLU A 22 -24.67 -18.28 -24.16
CA GLU A 22 -24.74 -19.76 -24.20
C GLU A 22 -24.20 -20.32 -25.51
N ALA A 23 -24.50 -19.67 -26.64
CA ALA A 23 -23.95 -20.05 -27.94
C ALA A 23 -22.43 -19.87 -28.01
N ALA A 24 -21.91 -18.75 -27.46
CA ALA A 24 -20.48 -18.53 -27.38
C ALA A 24 -19.79 -19.55 -26.47
N LEU A 25 -20.36 -19.86 -25.31
CA LEU A 25 -19.86 -20.90 -24.40
C LEU A 25 -19.76 -22.24 -25.10
N LYS A 26 -20.86 -22.68 -25.76
CA LYS A 26 -20.92 -23.93 -26.51
C LYS A 26 -19.90 -23.99 -27.65
N ALA A 27 -19.60 -22.86 -28.30
CA ALA A 27 -18.63 -22.80 -29.40
C ALA A 27 -17.19 -22.98 -28.93
N ILE A 28 -16.87 -22.66 -27.66
CA ILE A 28 -15.51 -22.78 -27.08
C ILE A 28 -15.37 -24.06 -26.22
N GLU A 29 -16.47 -24.69 -25.86
CA GLU A 29 -16.48 -25.92 -25.04
C GLU A 29 -15.77 -27.05 -25.78
N GLY A 30 -14.77 -27.65 -25.11
CA GLY A 30 -13.95 -28.73 -25.70
C GLY A 30 -12.88 -28.29 -26.70
N THR A 31 -12.75 -26.99 -27.00
CA THR A 31 -11.66 -26.52 -27.86
C THR A 31 -10.40 -26.17 -27.04
N PRO A 32 -9.18 -26.54 -27.52
CA PRO A 32 -7.96 -26.19 -26.82
C PRO A 32 -7.67 -24.68 -26.92
N PHE A 33 -7.36 -24.05 -25.78
CA PHE A 33 -6.92 -22.66 -25.77
C PHE A 33 -5.42 -22.56 -26.04
N THR A 34 -5.06 -21.81 -27.05
CA THR A 34 -3.65 -21.53 -27.40
C THR A 34 -3.34 -20.05 -27.22
N VAL A 35 -2.22 -19.75 -26.56
CA VAL A 35 -1.74 -18.37 -26.41
C VAL A 35 -1.18 -17.92 -27.75
N GLN A 36 -1.87 -17.01 -28.44
CA GLN A 36 -1.44 -16.51 -29.75
C GLN A 36 -0.44 -15.35 -29.66
N LYS A 37 -0.50 -14.55 -28.60
CA LYS A 37 0.38 -13.41 -28.44
C LYS A 37 0.53 -13.05 -26.97
N VAL A 38 1.78 -12.89 -26.53
CA VAL A 38 2.13 -12.30 -25.22
C VAL A 38 2.76 -10.93 -25.50
N THR A 39 2.26 -9.89 -24.84
CA THR A 39 2.84 -8.55 -24.91
C THR A 39 3.23 -8.09 -23.52
N GLN A 40 4.51 -7.75 -23.34
CA GLN A 40 5.03 -7.20 -22.09
C GLN A 40 5.35 -5.72 -22.30
N LYS A 41 4.80 -4.85 -21.44
CA LYS A 41 5.14 -3.42 -21.40
C LYS A 41 5.83 -3.13 -20.06
N LYS A 42 6.99 -2.49 -20.12
CA LYS A 42 7.62 -1.93 -18.93
C LYS A 42 6.86 -0.66 -18.54
N GLY A 43 6.48 -0.56 -17.29
CA GLY A 43 5.87 0.62 -16.69
C GLY A 43 6.60 1.01 -15.41
N THR A 44 6.32 2.21 -14.91
CA THR A 44 6.75 2.68 -13.60
C THR A 44 5.53 2.86 -12.72
N GLU A 45 5.57 2.31 -11.52
CA GLU A 45 4.57 2.53 -10.49
C GLU A 45 5.13 3.51 -9.46
N ALA A 46 4.32 4.48 -9.06
CA ALA A 46 4.72 5.40 -8.01
C ALA A 46 4.63 4.69 -6.63
N PRO A 47 5.55 4.99 -5.70
CA PRO A 47 5.44 4.46 -4.35
C PRO A 47 4.14 4.95 -3.70
N PRO A 48 3.55 4.16 -2.77
CA PRO A 48 2.36 4.57 -2.02
C PRO A 48 2.67 5.84 -1.21
N ARG A 49 1.61 6.56 -0.87
CA ARG A 49 1.71 7.70 0.05
C ARG A 49 1.89 7.20 1.49
N LEU A 50 2.30 8.11 2.36
CA LEU A 50 2.25 7.87 3.80
C LEU A 50 0.78 7.73 4.25
N PHE A 51 0.56 7.25 5.47
CA PHE A 51 -0.77 7.01 6.00
C PHE A 51 -1.35 8.26 6.68
N ASP A 52 -2.59 8.55 6.35
CA ASP A 52 -3.55 9.17 7.24
C ASP A 52 -4.37 8.08 7.96
N LEU A 53 -5.27 8.45 8.86
CA LEU A 53 -6.07 7.47 9.60
C LEU A 53 -6.92 6.60 8.67
N THR A 54 -7.58 7.21 7.70
CA THR A 54 -8.51 6.50 6.80
C THR A 54 -7.78 5.48 5.93
N SER A 55 -6.67 5.87 5.33
CA SER A 55 -5.86 4.96 4.49
C SER A 55 -5.23 3.83 5.31
N LEU A 56 -4.82 4.09 6.55
CA LEU A 56 -4.33 3.05 7.46
C LEU A 56 -5.45 2.04 7.80
N GLN A 57 -6.65 2.51 8.11
CA GLN A 57 -7.81 1.65 8.38
C GLN A 57 -8.16 0.78 7.17
N VAL A 58 -8.14 1.35 5.97
CA VAL A 58 -8.38 0.60 4.72
C VAL A 58 -7.32 -0.49 4.51
N GLU A 59 -6.06 -0.17 4.73
CA GLU A 59 -4.97 -1.12 4.54
C GLU A 59 -5.00 -2.25 5.57
N CYS A 60 -5.25 -1.93 6.85
CA CYS A 60 -5.42 -2.92 7.91
C CYS A 60 -6.63 -3.84 7.67
N ASN A 61 -7.73 -3.28 7.15
CA ASN A 61 -8.88 -4.08 6.78
C ASN A 61 -8.56 -5.06 5.63
N LYS A 62 -7.90 -4.58 4.58
CA LYS A 62 -7.52 -5.41 3.43
C LYS A 62 -6.57 -6.54 3.79
N LYS A 63 -5.57 -6.26 4.65
CA LYS A 63 -4.51 -7.23 4.98
C LYS A 63 -4.89 -8.18 6.10
N PHE A 64 -5.59 -7.68 7.11
CA PHE A 64 -5.82 -8.39 8.36
C PHE A 64 -7.29 -8.55 8.73
N GLY A 65 -8.22 -7.96 7.97
CA GLY A 65 -9.65 -7.97 8.27
C GLY A 65 -10.04 -7.09 9.48
N TYR A 66 -9.17 -6.16 9.91
CA TYR A 66 -9.45 -5.32 11.08
C TYR A 66 -10.52 -4.27 10.74
N GLY A 67 -11.47 -4.09 11.65
CA GLY A 67 -12.42 -3.00 11.59
C GLY A 67 -11.77 -1.64 11.85
N ALA A 68 -12.44 -0.56 11.43
CA ALA A 68 -11.93 0.80 11.61
C ALA A 68 -11.69 1.15 13.08
N ASP A 69 -12.61 0.76 13.97
CA ASP A 69 -12.50 1.02 15.41
C ASP A 69 -11.32 0.29 16.04
N LEU A 70 -11.12 -0.99 15.69
CA LEU A 70 -9.99 -1.77 16.17
C LEU A 70 -8.67 -1.15 15.71
N THR A 71 -8.58 -0.78 14.43
CA THR A 71 -7.37 -0.12 13.88
C THR A 71 -7.09 1.18 14.61
N LEU A 72 -8.11 2.01 14.86
CA LEU A 72 -7.95 3.25 15.62
C LEU A 72 -7.47 2.99 17.05
N GLN A 73 -8.03 2.01 17.74
CA GLN A 73 -7.59 1.65 19.10
C GLN A 73 -6.11 1.21 19.12
N LEU A 74 -5.71 0.37 18.17
CA LEU A 74 -4.34 -0.14 18.09
C LEU A 74 -3.33 0.99 17.81
N ILE A 75 -3.60 1.83 16.81
CA ILE A 75 -2.69 2.94 16.47
C ILE A 75 -2.66 3.99 17.58
N GLN A 76 -3.77 4.22 18.30
CA GLN A 76 -3.81 5.10 19.45
C GLN A 76 -2.90 4.58 20.58
N GLN A 77 -2.93 3.28 20.88
CA GLN A 77 -2.05 2.65 21.86
C GLN A 77 -0.57 2.77 21.45
N LEU A 78 -0.27 2.58 20.15
CA LEU A 78 1.10 2.74 19.63
C LEU A 78 1.59 4.19 19.79
N TYR A 79 0.71 5.17 19.54
CA TYR A 79 1.01 6.58 19.78
C TYR A 79 1.25 6.90 21.25
N GLU A 80 0.40 6.44 22.17
CA GLU A 80 0.54 6.65 23.62
C GLU A 80 1.84 6.07 24.15
N ASN A 81 2.29 4.96 23.58
CA ASN A 81 3.60 4.35 23.85
C ASN A 81 4.76 5.01 23.06
N LYS A 82 4.51 6.09 22.33
CA LYS A 82 5.50 6.86 21.55
C LYS A 82 6.16 6.08 20.41
N PHE A 83 5.54 5.02 19.93
CA PHE A 83 6.06 4.24 18.79
C PHE A 83 5.67 4.83 17.44
N THR A 84 4.55 5.56 17.39
CA THR A 84 4.06 6.25 16.18
C THR A 84 3.72 7.70 16.49
N THR A 85 3.55 8.50 15.44
CA THR A 85 3.03 9.88 15.54
C THR A 85 1.52 9.87 15.74
N TYR A 86 0.93 11.05 15.98
CA TYR A 86 -0.49 11.20 16.28
C TYR A 86 -1.38 10.60 15.18
N PRO A 87 -2.35 9.73 15.54
CA PRO A 87 -3.04 8.93 14.54
C PRO A 87 -4.27 9.59 13.91
N ARG A 88 -4.89 10.59 14.56
CA ARG A 88 -6.11 11.23 14.05
C ARG A 88 -5.76 12.37 13.11
N VAL A 89 -5.25 12.01 11.94
CA VAL A 89 -4.78 12.94 10.91
C VAL A 89 -5.44 12.66 9.58
N ASP A 90 -5.59 13.69 8.78
CA ASP A 90 -6.22 13.70 7.45
C ASP A 90 -5.21 13.96 6.32
N THR A 91 -3.92 14.05 6.65
CA THR A 91 -2.85 14.29 5.69
C THR A 91 -1.91 13.12 5.54
N THR A 92 -1.39 12.94 4.33
CA THR A 92 -0.39 11.93 3.97
C THR A 92 1.00 12.54 3.76
N TYR A 93 1.22 13.77 4.25
CA TYR A 93 2.45 14.52 4.05
C TYR A 93 3.20 14.76 5.35
N LEU A 94 4.50 14.99 5.23
CA LEU A 94 5.39 15.43 6.32
C LEU A 94 5.77 16.89 6.13
N PRO A 95 6.01 17.65 7.21
CA PRO A 95 6.59 18.98 7.13
C PRO A 95 8.05 18.90 6.68
N ASP A 96 8.53 20.00 6.12
CA ASP A 96 9.88 20.08 5.56
C ASP A 96 10.99 19.83 6.58
N ASP A 97 10.79 20.21 7.83
CA ASP A 97 11.73 20.02 8.95
C ASP A 97 11.85 18.57 9.42
N MET A 98 10.86 17.73 9.11
CA MET A 98 10.93 16.29 9.38
C MET A 98 11.96 15.57 8.51
N TYR A 99 12.38 16.17 7.40
CA TYR A 99 13.37 15.55 6.51
C TYR A 99 14.66 15.18 7.24
N ASP A 100 15.17 16.07 8.07
CA ASP A 100 16.43 15.87 8.80
C ASP A 100 16.32 14.81 9.91
N ARG A 101 15.09 14.48 10.34
CA ARG A 101 14.82 13.42 11.32
C ARG A 101 14.66 12.05 10.70
N CYS A 102 14.32 11.97 9.41
CA CYS A 102 14.06 10.70 8.72
C CYS A 102 15.22 9.70 8.81
N PRO A 103 16.51 10.06 8.71
CA PRO A 103 17.60 9.09 8.86
C PRO A 103 17.61 8.39 10.22
N ALA A 104 17.34 9.13 11.30
CA ALA A 104 17.27 8.56 12.65
C ALA A 104 16.07 7.63 12.83
N ILE A 105 14.91 8.01 12.28
CA ILE A 105 13.70 7.19 12.29
C ILE A 105 13.94 5.87 11.53
N LEU A 106 14.50 5.94 10.32
CA LEU A 106 14.81 4.76 9.52
C LEU A 106 15.84 3.86 10.19
N LYS A 107 16.81 4.45 10.89
CA LYS A 107 17.76 3.69 11.71
C LYS A 107 17.04 2.93 12.81
N GLY A 108 16.13 3.56 13.55
CA GLY A 108 15.34 2.92 14.61
C GLY A 108 14.48 1.77 14.07
N ILE A 109 13.80 1.96 12.93
CA ILE A 109 13.03 0.90 12.28
C ILE A 109 13.93 -0.28 11.89
N ARG A 110 15.08 -0.01 11.32
CA ARG A 110 16.06 -1.05 10.95
C ARG A 110 16.52 -1.81 12.20
N ASP A 111 16.93 -1.10 13.24
CA ASP A 111 17.47 -1.69 14.47
C ASP A 111 16.41 -2.58 15.16
N TYR A 112 15.12 -2.25 15.04
CA TYR A 112 14.01 -3.10 15.49
C TYR A 112 13.93 -4.43 14.74
N HIS A 113 14.25 -4.43 13.44
CA HIS A 113 14.15 -5.61 12.58
C HIS A 113 15.44 -6.45 12.51
N VAL A 114 16.55 -5.98 13.09
CA VAL A 114 17.80 -6.77 13.15
C VAL A 114 17.55 -8.06 13.92
N GLY A 115 17.91 -9.19 13.32
CA GLY A 115 17.74 -10.53 13.91
C GLY A 115 16.31 -11.07 13.88
N ARG A 116 15.35 -10.36 13.30
CA ARG A 116 13.99 -10.85 13.05
C ARG A 116 13.85 -11.28 11.60
N THR A 117 13.19 -12.40 11.36
CA THR A 117 12.90 -12.94 10.01
C THR A 117 11.81 -12.12 9.31
N GLN A 118 12.07 -10.82 9.10
CA GLN A 118 11.12 -9.93 8.43
C GLN A 118 11.76 -9.39 7.15
N PRO A 119 11.01 -9.34 6.03
CA PRO A 119 11.53 -8.86 4.74
C PRO A 119 11.96 -7.38 4.74
N LEU A 120 11.58 -6.60 5.76
CA LEU A 120 11.90 -5.18 5.86
C LEU A 120 13.41 -4.89 5.94
N THR A 121 14.21 -5.78 6.53
CA THR A 121 15.66 -5.56 6.65
C THR A 121 16.32 -5.46 5.27
N GLN A 122 15.93 -6.30 4.31
CA GLN A 122 16.49 -6.26 2.95
C GLN A 122 16.12 -4.97 2.20
N TRP A 123 14.95 -4.36 2.50
CA TRP A 123 14.52 -3.10 1.90
C TRP A 123 15.18 -1.88 2.53
N LEU A 124 15.55 -1.97 3.80
CA LEU A 124 16.18 -0.88 4.54
C LEU A 124 17.70 -0.83 4.35
N GLU A 125 18.36 -1.95 4.05
CA GLU A 125 19.81 -1.99 3.84
C GLU A 125 20.31 -1.06 2.71
N PRO A 126 19.70 -0.99 1.52
CA PRO A 126 20.11 -0.05 0.50
C PRO A 126 20.03 1.42 0.94
N LEU A 127 19.12 1.75 1.88
CA LEU A 127 18.94 3.12 2.37
C LEU A 127 20.04 3.57 3.35
N ARG A 128 20.91 2.65 3.84
CA ARG A 128 22.04 3.00 4.71
C ARG A 128 23.03 3.94 4.04
N HIS A 129 23.23 3.74 2.75
CA HIS A 129 24.30 4.39 1.99
C HIS A 129 23.77 5.35 0.92
N ALA A 130 22.46 5.34 0.68
CA ALA A 130 21.84 6.26 -0.26
C ALA A 130 21.29 7.49 0.48
N PRO A 131 21.58 8.71 0.00
CA PRO A 131 20.97 9.90 0.56
C PRO A 131 19.46 9.87 0.33
N LEU A 132 18.69 10.19 1.37
CA LEU A 132 17.25 10.34 1.23
C LEU A 132 16.94 11.48 0.26
N ARG A 133 16.03 11.24 -0.65
CA ARG A 133 15.60 12.25 -1.61
C ARG A 133 14.44 13.06 -1.02
N LYS A 134 14.67 14.35 -0.79
CA LYS A 134 13.58 15.27 -0.42
C LYS A 134 12.67 15.47 -1.63
N SER A 135 11.38 15.15 -1.49
CA SER A 135 10.40 15.23 -2.57
C SER A 135 9.12 15.90 -2.08
N LYS A 136 8.59 16.83 -2.84
CA LYS A 136 7.27 17.45 -2.58
C LYS A 136 6.10 16.45 -2.59
N LYS A 137 6.32 15.23 -3.02
CA LYS A 137 5.33 14.14 -2.89
C LYS A 137 5.20 13.61 -1.47
N VAL A 138 6.22 13.88 -0.62
CA VAL A 138 6.28 13.45 0.78
C VAL A 138 6.34 14.67 1.71
N PHE A 139 7.16 15.67 1.40
CA PHE A 139 7.39 16.85 2.24
C PHE A 139 6.72 18.07 1.58
N ASP A 140 5.64 18.56 2.18
CA ASP A 140 4.90 19.72 1.68
C ASP A 140 4.13 20.40 2.82
N ASN A 141 4.69 21.49 3.36
CA ASN A 141 4.09 22.27 4.43
C ASN A 141 2.68 22.79 4.10
N ALA A 142 2.40 23.06 2.80
CA ALA A 142 1.08 23.55 2.39
C ALA A 142 -0.03 22.50 2.47
N LYS A 143 0.33 21.23 2.67
CA LYS A 143 -0.59 20.09 2.80
C LYS A 143 -0.77 19.61 4.25
N ILE A 144 -0.27 20.38 5.19
CA ILE A 144 -0.31 20.08 6.62
C ILE A 144 -1.10 21.18 7.32
N THR A 145 -2.00 20.77 8.19
CA THR A 145 -2.74 21.67 9.07
C THR A 145 -2.09 21.63 10.46
N ASP A 146 -2.66 20.83 11.38
CA ASP A 146 -2.21 20.75 12.78
C ASP A 146 -1.22 19.61 13.00
N HIS A 147 -1.41 18.51 12.26
CA HIS A 147 -0.61 17.29 12.39
C HIS A 147 -0.16 16.80 11.01
N HIS A 148 0.88 15.97 10.99
CA HIS A 148 1.41 15.35 9.78
C HIS A 148 1.03 13.87 9.69
N ALA A 149 1.35 13.21 8.58
CA ALA A 149 1.09 11.80 8.33
C ALA A 149 1.55 10.88 9.48
N ILE A 150 0.90 9.74 9.61
CA ILE A 150 1.26 8.70 10.57
C ILE A 150 2.56 8.03 10.13
N ILE A 151 3.56 8.09 10.99
CA ILE A 151 4.86 7.44 10.78
C ILE A 151 5.37 6.84 12.10
N PRO A 152 6.25 5.83 12.05
CA PRO A 152 7.02 5.42 13.23
C PRO A 152 7.91 6.55 13.74
N THR A 153 8.16 6.58 15.04
CA THR A 153 9.05 7.58 15.67
C THR A 153 10.52 7.17 15.66
N GLY A 154 10.80 5.89 15.36
CA GLY A 154 12.14 5.29 15.48
C GLY A 154 12.45 4.77 16.89
N VAL A 155 11.54 4.92 17.85
CA VAL A 155 11.65 4.28 19.18
C VAL A 155 11.46 2.78 19.01
N LEU A 156 12.36 2.00 19.64
CA LEU A 156 12.28 0.54 19.58
C LEU A 156 11.10 0.04 20.42
N PRO A 157 10.07 -0.56 19.80
CA PRO A 157 8.92 -1.04 20.56
C PRO A 157 9.26 -2.30 21.34
N GLN A 158 8.72 -2.37 22.55
CA GLN A 158 8.82 -3.53 23.43
C GLN A 158 7.42 -4.01 23.81
N GLY A 159 7.25 -5.32 23.94
CA GLY A 159 6.01 -5.90 24.44
C GLY A 159 4.80 -5.77 23.52
N LEU A 160 4.99 -5.56 22.22
CA LEU A 160 3.87 -5.51 21.27
C LEU A 160 3.15 -6.85 21.19
N THR A 161 1.82 -6.80 21.24
CA THR A 161 0.97 -7.92 20.85
C THR A 161 1.06 -8.17 19.34
N ASP A 162 0.65 -9.36 18.88
CA ASP A 162 0.69 -9.67 17.44
C ASP A 162 -0.19 -8.73 16.62
N VAL A 163 -1.37 -8.35 17.13
CA VAL A 163 -2.27 -7.40 16.49
C VAL A 163 -1.68 -5.99 16.41
N GLN A 164 -0.95 -5.53 17.43
CA GLN A 164 -0.24 -4.24 17.39
C GLN A 164 0.95 -4.26 16.44
N ARG A 165 1.60 -5.41 16.30
CA ARG A 165 2.74 -5.59 15.37
C ARG A 165 2.30 -5.56 13.91
N ASN A 166 1.07 -5.92 13.63
CA ASN A 166 0.51 -5.91 12.28
C ASN A 166 0.19 -4.48 11.79
N VAL A 167 -0.17 -3.58 12.69
CA VAL A 167 -0.46 -2.17 12.39
C VAL A 167 0.82 -1.37 12.28
#